data_0ea7cc010f0a83feed4f8d14269eb7d4
#
_entry.id   0ea7cc010f0a83feed4f8d14269eb7d4
#
_cell.length_a   1.000
_cell.length_b   1.000
_cell.length_c   1.000
_cell.angle_alpha   90.00
_cell.angle_beta   90.00
_cell.angle_gamma   90.00
#
_symmetry.space_group_name_H-M   'P 1'
#
loop_
_entity.id
_entity.type
_entity.pdbx_description
1 polymer ?
#
loop_
_entity_poly.entity_id
_entity_poly.type
_entity_poly.pdbx_seq_one_letter_code
_entity_poly.pdbx_strand_id
1 'polypeptide(L)'
;MDCTEYAEAKRKAAKKISGDIRERWNNRIVQRELHLMGEAGAVQYLADYGRGIGTAKVIGFALCAESEGYPEMAIGFWKRAFELETGEKPIALNPPNNSTTNLAPAAKSTSAPKIETVNNPVVPELPPHLQPGRIVTMQPVDAPSERSYYIENPDYWGQPKRDGNRVVVIATPDKAYYQSRSTNLRQQASVEIDRTLIDTAAKIGTFILDGELYYKSCTGSEHRTGAQAATVNIESGFPTIQPNAIYGIFKSLFFKGNDLTPVAESERIAAGVEVGEMLANLSPAFEVVPTFRTTAEKLVLANQQESENREGEVWVLHNCQYVGGKDVKKYPMVRTKYCQEHDLFIVGLTATKVAGRPFSAVKVAQEIDGKLVPVGTVGTGFSGEEMQEIARLYEANPKSVKIKVRSQGLTESGKLWHARFLEFC
;
A
#
# COMPACT_ATOMS: atom_id res chain seq x y z
N MET A 1 33.98 23.53 2.84
CA MET A 1 32.64 24.19 2.72
C MET A 1 31.78 23.61 3.82
N ASP A 2 31.29 24.39 4.73
CA ASP A 2 30.36 23.88 5.72
C ASP A 2 28.94 23.77 5.16
N CYS A 3 28.03 23.16 5.92
CA CYS A 3 26.65 22.94 5.47
C CYS A 3 25.90 24.27 5.21
N THR A 4 26.25 25.35 5.91
CA THR A 4 25.66 26.67 5.76
C THR A 4 26.11 27.32 4.45
N GLU A 5 27.41 27.31 4.18
CA GLU A 5 28.00 27.79 2.93
C GLU A 5 27.47 27.00 1.71
N TYR A 6 27.30 25.69 1.87
CA TYR A 6 26.66 24.83 0.86
C TYR A 6 25.22 25.24 0.58
N ALA A 7 24.41 25.39 1.63
CA ALA A 7 23.02 25.81 1.51
C ALA A 7 22.89 27.18 0.82
N GLU A 8 23.73 28.15 1.17
CA GLU A 8 23.75 29.47 0.52
C GLU A 8 24.10 29.40 -0.94
N ALA A 9 25.13 28.62 -1.32
CA ALA A 9 25.51 28.42 -2.70
C ALA A 9 24.37 27.80 -3.52
N LYS A 10 23.68 26.80 -2.95
CA LYS A 10 22.56 26.14 -3.62
C LYS A 10 21.30 27.00 -3.69
N ARG A 11 21.00 27.84 -2.69
CA ARG A 11 19.91 28.84 -2.78
C ARG A 11 20.14 29.83 -3.95
N LYS A 12 21.38 30.27 -4.17
CA LYS A 12 21.71 31.12 -5.32
C LYS A 12 21.52 30.40 -6.66
N ALA A 13 21.88 29.11 -6.73
CA ALA A 13 21.76 28.31 -7.95
C ALA A 13 20.28 27.87 -8.22
N ALA A 14 19.52 27.66 -7.20
CA ALA A 14 18.18 27.04 -7.24
C ALA A 14 17.05 27.99 -7.67
N LYS A 15 17.30 29.26 -7.95
CA LYS A 15 16.30 30.16 -8.58
C LYS A 15 15.71 29.62 -9.89
N LYS A 16 16.24 28.50 -10.41
CA LYS A 16 15.81 27.81 -11.64
C LYS A 16 15.11 26.46 -11.41
N ILE A 17 14.98 25.98 -10.18
CA ILE A 17 14.29 24.70 -9.93
C ILE A 17 12.79 24.92 -9.94
N SER A 18 12.13 24.27 -10.90
CA SER A 18 10.78 24.52 -11.37
C SER A 18 9.64 24.10 -10.42
N GLY A 19 8.44 24.60 -10.72
CA GLY A 19 7.19 24.52 -10.01
C GLY A 19 6.69 23.15 -9.53
N ASP A 20 7.20 22.05 -10.11
CA ASP A 20 6.73 20.67 -9.82
C ASP A 20 6.90 20.26 -8.34
N ILE A 21 7.98 20.71 -7.70
CA ILE A 21 8.23 20.41 -6.28
C ILE A 21 7.37 21.33 -5.39
N ARG A 22 7.16 22.56 -5.80
CA ARG A 22 6.30 23.51 -5.11
C ARG A 22 4.83 23.05 -5.10
N GLU A 23 4.36 22.51 -6.20
CA GLU A 23 2.98 22.04 -6.34
C GLU A 23 2.69 20.84 -5.42
N ARG A 24 3.63 19.90 -5.30
CA ARG A 24 3.55 18.76 -4.36
C ARG A 24 3.63 19.19 -2.90
N TRP A 25 4.41 20.23 -2.62
CA TRP A 25 4.59 20.74 -1.28
C TRP A 25 3.41 21.61 -0.81
N ASN A 26 2.68 22.25 -1.72
CA ASN A 26 1.48 23.03 -1.42
C ASN A 26 0.28 22.16 -0.97
N ASN A 27 0.41 20.87 -0.92
CA ASN A 27 -0.60 20.01 -0.30
C ASN A 27 -0.58 20.24 1.23
N ARG A 28 -1.62 20.89 1.76
CA ARG A 28 -1.74 21.29 3.18
C ARG A 28 -1.57 20.13 4.17
N ILE A 29 -1.90 18.90 3.75
CA ILE A 29 -1.76 17.69 4.58
C ILE A 29 -0.27 17.37 4.75
N VAL A 30 0.49 17.37 3.66
CA VAL A 30 1.94 17.13 3.68
C VAL A 30 2.67 18.19 4.50
N GLN A 31 2.29 19.46 4.36
CA GLN A 31 2.87 20.57 5.12
C GLN A 31 2.69 20.37 6.63
N ARG A 32 1.50 19.98 7.06
CA ARG A 32 1.20 19.77 8.48
C ARG A 32 1.93 18.58 9.08
N GLU A 33 2.01 17.46 8.35
CA GLU A 33 2.72 16.26 8.80
C GLU A 33 4.23 16.51 8.90
N LEU A 34 4.81 17.20 7.92
CA LEU A 34 6.22 17.57 7.94
C LEU A 34 6.55 18.58 9.04
N HIS A 35 5.65 19.51 9.37
CA HIS A 35 5.81 20.44 10.50
C HIS A 35 5.94 19.70 11.85
N LEU A 36 5.19 18.58 12.01
CA LEU A 36 5.23 17.78 13.23
C LEU A 36 6.48 16.89 13.36
N MET A 37 7.17 16.61 12.25
CA MET A 37 8.36 15.79 12.23
C MET A 37 9.63 16.49 12.75
N GLY A 38 9.75 17.79 12.56
CA GLY A 38 10.98 18.54 12.84
C GLY A 38 12.19 18.09 12.01
N GLU A 39 13.38 18.56 12.39
CA GLU A 39 14.65 18.25 11.72
C GLU A 39 14.96 16.74 11.71
N ALA A 40 14.82 16.09 12.85
CA ALA A 40 15.14 14.67 12.98
C ALA A 40 14.22 13.78 12.13
N GLY A 41 12.95 14.11 12.07
CA GLY A 41 11.99 13.41 11.21
C GLY A 41 12.28 13.60 9.74
N ALA A 42 12.66 14.79 9.29
CA ALA A 42 13.03 15.06 7.89
C ALA A 42 14.31 14.30 7.48
N VAL A 43 15.32 14.24 8.34
CA VAL A 43 16.56 13.47 8.11
C VAL A 43 16.25 11.98 8.01
N GLN A 44 15.41 11.45 8.90
CA GLN A 44 15.03 10.04 8.89
C GLN A 44 14.18 9.71 7.66
N TYR A 45 13.18 10.54 7.33
CA TYR A 45 12.38 10.42 6.12
C TYR A 45 13.26 10.29 4.86
N LEU A 46 14.28 11.13 4.73
CA LEU A 46 15.19 11.07 3.60
C LEU A 46 16.17 9.90 3.66
N ALA A 47 16.56 9.42 4.85
CA ALA A 47 17.37 8.22 5.00
C ALA A 47 16.64 6.97 4.49
N ASP A 48 15.36 6.87 4.78
CA ASP A 48 14.52 5.72 4.41
C ASP A 48 14.10 5.76 2.94
N TYR A 49 13.82 6.93 2.40
CA TYR A 49 13.39 7.13 1.00
C TYR A 49 14.51 7.59 0.07
N GLY A 50 15.64 8.04 0.60
CA GLY A 50 16.70 8.69 -0.17
C GLY A 50 17.49 7.80 -1.12
N ARG A 51 17.28 6.48 -1.11
CA ARG A 51 17.97 5.55 -2.03
C ARG A 51 17.59 5.71 -3.52
N GLY A 52 16.79 6.70 -3.87
CA GLY A 52 16.41 7.02 -5.23
C GLY A 52 16.09 8.49 -5.46
N ILE A 53 16.20 9.33 -4.44
CA ILE A 53 15.94 10.76 -4.55
C ILE A 53 17.27 11.47 -4.79
N GLY A 54 17.51 11.94 -6.02
CA GLY A 54 18.71 12.71 -6.33
C GLY A 54 18.81 14.00 -5.52
N THR A 55 20.04 14.47 -5.27
CA THR A 55 20.37 15.68 -4.50
C THR A 55 19.51 16.89 -4.89
N ALA A 56 19.19 17.05 -6.16
CA ALA A 56 18.34 18.16 -6.66
C ALA A 56 16.93 18.17 -6.05
N LYS A 57 16.33 16.99 -5.79
CA LYS A 57 15.01 16.89 -5.13
C LYS A 57 15.08 17.24 -3.65
N VAL A 58 16.16 16.84 -2.98
CA VAL A 58 16.38 17.16 -1.56
C VAL A 58 16.58 18.66 -1.37
N ILE A 59 17.35 19.31 -2.27
CA ILE A 59 17.49 20.77 -2.32
C ILE A 59 16.14 21.46 -2.52
N GLY A 60 15.30 20.93 -3.42
CA GLY A 60 13.96 21.43 -3.63
C GLY A 60 13.10 21.37 -2.37
N PHE A 61 13.16 20.27 -1.60
CA PHE A 61 12.47 20.15 -0.32
C PHE A 61 12.96 21.15 0.72
N ALA A 62 14.29 21.37 0.80
CA ALA A 62 14.87 22.36 1.71
C ALA A 62 14.35 23.78 1.42
N LEU A 63 14.36 24.18 0.14
CA LEU A 63 13.87 25.49 -0.28
C LEU A 63 12.36 25.67 -0.06
N CYS A 64 11.57 24.63 -0.28
CA CYS A 64 10.16 24.66 0.01
C CYS A 64 9.89 24.78 1.52
N ALA A 65 10.61 24.02 2.35
CA ALA A 65 10.47 24.10 3.81
C ALA A 65 10.82 25.50 4.34
N GLU A 66 11.86 26.15 3.78
CA GLU A 66 12.20 27.53 4.12
C GLU A 66 11.08 28.52 3.72
N SER A 67 10.54 28.37 2.51
CA SER A 67 9.52 29.28 1.99
C SER A 67 8.19 29.19 2.75
N GLU A 68 7.91 28.02 3.33
CA GLU A 68 6.70 27.76 4.11
C GLU A 68 6.88 27.96 5.61
N GLY A 69 8.07 28.41 6.05
CA GLY A 69 8.34 28.77 7.46
C GLY A 69 8.64 27.58 8.36
N TYR A 70 9.23 26.50 7.84
CA TYR A 70 9.66 25.31 8.60
C TYR A 70 11.19 25.21 8.71
N PRO A 71 11.86 26.10 9.48
CA PRO A 71 13.32 26.22 9.48
C PRO A 71 14.05 24.96 9.96
N GLU A 72 13.54 24.29 11.01
CA GLU A 72 14.16 23.06 11.53
C GLU A 72 14.14 21.93 10.53
N MET A 73 13.07 21.81 9.77
CA MET A 73 12.94 20.82 8.71
C MET A 73 13.82 21.16 7.51
N ALA A 74 13.91 22.45 7.15
CA ALA A 74 14.81 22.91 6.09
C ALA A 74 16.27 22.57 6.40
N ILE A 75 16.70 22.73 7.64
CA ILE A 75 18.05 22.37 8.12
C ILE A 75 18.29 20.86 7.91
N GLY A 76 17.34 20.00 8.24
CA GLY A 76 17.43 18.56 8.00
C GLY A 76 17.62 18.20 6.53
N PHE A 77 16.84 18.83 5.66
CA PHE A 77 16.98 18.64 4.22
C PHE A 77 18.32 19.17 3.68
N TRP A 78 18.81 20.32 4.15
CA TRP A 78 20.11 20.85 3.76
C TRP A 78 21.27 19.94 4.19
N LYS A 79 21.24 19.42 5.41
CA LYS A 79 22.22 18.45 5.91
C LYS A 79 22.25 17.20 5.03
N ARG A 80 21.11 16.69 4.66
CA ARG A 80 21.02 15.49 3.80
C ARG A 80 21.48 15.77 2.37
N ALA A 81 21.17 16.94 1.80
CA ALA A 81 21.63 17.33 0.48
C ALA A 81 23.17 17.45 0.45
N PHE A 82 23.75 18.04 1.48
CA PHE A 82 25.20 18.14 1.66
C PHE A 82 25.85 16.76 1.71
N GLU A 83 25.35 15.87 2.56
CA GLU A 83 25.85 14.49 2.69
C GLU A 83 25.77 13.71 1.38
N LEU A 84 24.68 13.84 0.63
CA LEU A 84 24.49 13.17 -0.66
C LEU A 84 25.44 13.66 -1.75
N GLU A 85 25.81 14.94 -1.72
CA GLU A 85 26.66 15.55 -2.75
C GLU A 85 28.15 15.45 -2.43
N THR A 86 28.53 15.57 -1.15
CA THR A 86 29.93 15.58 -0.72
C THR A 86 30.43 14.24 -0.23
N GLY A 87 29.53 13.34 0.21
CA GLY A 87 29.87 12.10 0.90
C GLY A 87 30.33 12.31 2.36
N GLU A 88 30.36 13.55 2.85
CA GLU A 88 30.76 13.92 4.20
C GLU A 88 29.54 14.04 5.12
N LYS A 89 29.66 13.54 6.36
CA LYS A 89 28.62 13.79 7.36
C LYS A 89 28.73 15.23 7.87
N PRO A 90 27.63 16.01 7.89
CA PRO A 90 27.67 17.36 8.42
C PRO A 90 28.07 17.33 9.90
N ILE A 91 29.00 18.18 10.28
CA ILE A 91 29.41 18.34 11.69
C ILE A 91 28.20 18.80 12.47
N ALA A 92 27.84 18.05 13.51
CA ALA A 92 26.75 18.41 14.39
C ALA A 92 27.02 19.81 14.99
N LEU A 93 26.14 20.75 14.74
CA LEU A 93 26.10 21.99 15.49
C LEU A 93 25.72 21.61 16.94
N ASN A 94 26.68 21.78 17.86
CA ASN A 94 26.48 21.50 19.28
C ASN A 94 25.27 22.28 19.81
N PRO A 95 24.28 21.61 20.42
CA PRO A 95 23.36 22.29 21.31
C PRO A 95 24.12 22.71 22.58
N PRO A 96 23.73 23.78 23.26
CA PRO A 96 24.37 24.21 24.49
C PRO A 96 24.29 23.11 25.54
N ASN A 97 25.42 22.88 26.19
CA ASN A 97 25.70 21.89 27.24
C ASN A 97 24.53 21.54 28.15
N ASN A 98 24.20 20.25 28.22
CA ASN A 98 23.89 19.64 29.53
C ASN A 98 24.26 18.13 29.56
N SER A 99 25.24 17.87 30.41
CA SER A 99 25.59 16.66 31.16
C SER A 99 25.68 15.29 30.45
N THR A 100 26.93 14.90 30.41
CA THR A 100 27.57 13.54 30.41
C THR A 100 26.76 12.41 31.00
N THR A 101 26.61 11.32 30.22
CA THR A 101 26.75 9.95 30.74
C THR A 101 27.48 9.08 29.73
N ASN A 102 28.64 8.57 30.18
CA ASN A 102 29.51 7.60 29.50
C ASN A 102 28.76 6.28 29.29
N LEU A 103 28.68 5.79 28.05
CA LEU A 103 28.42 4.39 27.79
C LEU A 103 29.54 3.80 26.94
N ALA A 104 30.15 2.77 27.52
CA ALA A 104 31.22 1.98 26.95
C ALA A 104 30.76 1.15 25.73
N PRO A 105 31.67 0.76 24.82
CA PRO A 105 31.30 0.04 23.60
C PRO A 105 30.85 -1.39 23.89
N ALA A 106 29.67 -1.76 23.49
CA ALA A 106 29.12 -3.10 23.61
C ALA A 106 29.74 -4.07 22.60
N ALA A 107 30.18 -5.21 23.10
CA ALA A 107 30.76 -6.31 22.35
C ALA A 107 29.76 -6.95 21.40
N LYS A 108 30.27 -7.40 20.24
CA LYS A 108 29.51 -8.19 19.26
C LYS A 108 29.06 -9.51 19.88
N SER A 109 27.76 -9.67 20.07
CA SER A 109 27.13 -10.95 20.40
C SER A 109 26.47 -11.52 19.12
N THR A 110 27.03 -12.63 18.64
CA THR A 110 26.42 -13.50 17.64
C THR A 110 25.49 -14.49 18.33
N SER A 111 24.23 -14.14 18.44
CA SER A 111 23.17 -15.12 18.69
C SER A 111 21.88 -14.59 18.06
N ALA A 112 21.23 -15.46 17.25
CA ALA A 112 19.94 -15.17 16.65
C ALA A 112 18.94 -14.76 17.75
N PRO A 113 18.16 -13.69 17.55
CA PRO A 113 17.18 -13.28 18.55
C PRO A 113 16.12 -14.37 18.69
N LYS A 114 15.94 -14.87 19.91
CA LYS A 114 14.70 -15.57 20.30
C LYS A 114 13.55 -14.63 20.04
N ILE A 115 12.55 -15.11 19.29
CA ILE A 115 11.27 -14.44 19.12
C ILE A 115 10.66 -14.31 20.52
N GLU A 116 10.79 -13.14 21.14
CA GLU A 116 9.95 -12.79 22.29
C GLU A 116 8.51 -12.73 21.78
N THR A 117 7.61 -13.44 22.44
CA THR A 117 6.18 -13.36 22.19
C THR A 117 5.74 -11.93 22.45
N VAL A 118 5.57 -11.14 21.40
CA VAL A 118 4.97 -9.80 21.49
C VAL A 118 3.58 -9.99 22.05
N ASN A 119 3.37 -9.60 23.32
CA ASN A 119 2.03 -9.57 23.90
C ASN A 119 1.20 -8.54 23.13
N ASN A 120 0.29 -9.02 22.29
CA ASN A 120 -0.64 -8.15 21.59
C ASN A 120 -1.43 -7.30 22.60
N PRO A 121 -1.68 -6.03 22.31
CA PRO A 121 -2.47 -5.17 23.19
C PRO A 121 -3.87 -5.75 23.39
N VAL A 122 -4.44 -5.54 24.58
CA VAL A 122 -5.78 -5.99 24.94
C VAL A 122 -6.71 -4.78 25.05
N VAL A 123 -7.86 -4.85 24.41
CA VAL A 123 -8.94 -3.87 24.48
C VAL A 123 -10.08 -4.51 25.29
N PRO A 124 -10.31 -4.09 26.54
CA PRO A 124 -11.16 -4.83 27.50
C PRO A 124 -12.62 -5.08 27.03
N GLU A 125 -13.19 -4.14 26.29
CA GLU A 125 -14.58 -4.22 25.81
C GLU A 125 -14.77 -5.14 24.60
N LEU A 126 -13.67 -5.60 23.97
CA LEU A 126 -13.76 -6.45 22.80
C LEU A 126 -13.71 -7.94 23.17
N PRO A 127 -14.48 -8.79 22.48
CA PRO A 127 -14.40 -10.23 22.65
C PRO A 127 -13.03 -10.78 22.21
N PRO A 128 -12.61 -11.96 22.70
CA PRO A 128 -11.25 -12.48 22.49
C PRO A 128 -10.83 -12.61 21.01
N HIS A 129 -11.76 -12.94 20.11
CA HIS A 129 -11.47 -13.11 18.68
C HIS A 129 -11.40 -11.79 17.90
N LEU A 130 -11.86 -10.68 18.49
CA LEU A 130 -11.79 -9.33 17.93
C LEU A 130 -10.67 -8.48 18.54
N GLN A 131 -9.80 -9.06 19.34
CA GLN A 131 -8.64 -8.37 19.89
C GLN A 131 -7.63 -8.01 18.80
N PRO A 132 -6.88 -6.90 18.95
CA PRO A 132 -5.81 -6.53 18.03
C PRO A 132 -4.82 -7.68 17.78
N GLY A 133 -4.54 -7.97 16.51
CA GLY A 133 -3.66 -9.07 16.12
C GLY A 133 -4.32 -10.46 16.12
N ARG A 134 -5.62 -10.56 16.37
CA ARG A 134 -6.35 -11.85 16.41
C ARG A 134 -7.46 -11.98 15.39
N ILE A 135 -7.84 -10.90 14.70
CA ILE A 135 -8.96 -10.91 13.75
C ILE A 135 -8.53 -11.63 12.47
N VAL A 136 -9.07 -12.81 12.25
CA VAL A 136 -8.85 -13.53 10.99
C VAL A 136 -9.86 -13.00 9.96
N THR A 137 -9.38 -12.25 8.97
CA THR A 137 -10.26 -11.63 7.96
C THR A 137 -10.91 -12.67 7.05
N MET A 138 -12.20 -12.49 6.76
CA MET A 138 -12.88 -13.23 5.69
C MET A 138 -12.24 -12.87 4.34
N GLN A 139 -11.83 -13.89 3.57
CA GLN A 139 -11.06 -13.68 2.35
C GLN A 139 -11.81 -14.21 1.12
N PRO A 140 -11.85 -13.45 0.02
CA PRO A 140 -12.46 -13.95 -1.20
C PRO A 140 -11.63 -15.08 -1.81
N VAL A 141 -12.31 -16.08 -2.34
CA VAL A 141 -11.75 -17.10 -3.23
C VAL A 141 -11.99 -16.71 -4.68
N ASP A 142 -11.27 -17.28 -5.62
CA ASP A 142 -11.56 -17.07 -7.03
C ASP A 142 -12.94 -17.68 -7.33
N ALA A 143 -13.75 -16.96 -8.10
CA ALA A 143 -15.11 -17.34 -8.40
C ALA A 143 -15.13 -18.69 -9.16
N PRO A 144 -15.87 -19.71 -8.67
CA PRO A 144 -16.01 -20.99 -9.37
C PRO A 144 -16.96 -20.93 -10.57
N SER A 145 -17.79 -19.88 -10.66
CA SER A 145 -18.76 -19.67 -11.75
C SER A 145 -18.41 -18.41 -12.52
N GLU A 146 -19.01 -18.28 -13.71
CA GLU A 146 -18.89 -17.08 -14.53
C GLU A 146 -19.45 -15.85 -13.82
N ARG A 147 -18.94 -14.67 -14.15
CA ARG A 147 -19.34 -13.38 -13.57
C ARG A 147 -20.86 -13.13 -13.68
N SER A 148 -21.49 -13.51 -14.80
CA SER A 148 -22.93 -13.40 -15.04
C SER A 148 -23.75 -14.07 -13.95
N TYR A 149 -23.33 -15.23 -13.45
CA TYR A 149 -24.01 -15.91 -12.36
C TYR A 149 -24.13 -15.01 -11.12
N TYR A 150 -23.06 -14.29 -10.74
CA TYR A 150 -23.08 -13.42 -9.56
C TYR A 150 -23.88 -12.13 -9.80
N ILE A 151 -23.90 -11.64 -11.03
CA ILE A 151 -24.71 -10.49 -11.42
C ILE A 151 -26.20 -10.82 -11.29
N GLU A 152 -26.62 -11.99 -11.76
CA GLU A 152 -28.02 -12.41 -11.76
C GLU A 152 -28.51 -12.95 -10.42
N ASN A 153 -27.63 -13.56 -9.61
CA ASN A 153 -27.99 -14.16 -8.35
C ASN A 153 -28.28 -13.11 -7.25
N PRO A 154 -29.53 -13.01 -6.72
CA PRO A 154 -29.91 -12.00 -5.74
C PRO A 154 -29.21 -12.19 -4.37
N ASP A 155 -28.74 -13.40 -4.05
CA ASP A 155 -28.09 -13.68 -2.77
C ASP A 155 -26.68 -13.04 -2.68
N TYR A 156 -26.07 -12.75 -3.82
CA TYR A 156 -24.75 -12.08 -3.87
C TYR A 156 -24.91 -10.58 -4.09
N TRP A 157 -24.30 -9.79 -3.22
CA TRP A 157 -24.09 -8.37 -3.41
C TRP A 157 -22.68 -8.11 -3.97
N GLY A 158 -22.53 -7.11 -4.82
CA GLY A 158 -21.28 -6.76 -5.48
C GLY A 158 -20.62 -5.54 -4.86
N GLN A 159 -19.30 -5.57 -4.74
CA GLN A 159 -18.46 -4.42 -4.39
C GLN A 159 -17.29 -4.31 -5.38
N PRO A 160 -16.82 -3.09 -5.72
CA PRO A 160 -15.60 -2.93 -6.51
C PRO A 160 -14.41 -3.55 -5.75
N LYS A 161 -13.61 -4.33 -6.45
CA LYS A 161 -12.38 -4.86 -5.89
C LYS A 161 -11.32 -3.78 -5.91
N ARG A 162 -11.02 -3.22 -4.73
CA ARG A 162 -9.97 -2.22 -4.57
C ARG A 162 -8.58 -2.86 -4.68
N ASP A 163 -7.65 -2.17 -5.33
CA ASP A 163 -6.25 -2.61 -5.43
C ASP A 163 -5.42 -1.94 -4.33
N GLY A 164 -5.38 -2.58 -3.19
CA GLY A 164 -4.71 -2.05 -2.01
C GLY A 164 -4.19 -3.12 -1.07
N ASN A 165 -4.09 -2.74 0.19
CA ASN A 165 -3.79 -3.63 1.31
C ASN A 165 -5.00 -3.75 2.24
N ARG A 166 -5.46 -4.98 2.48
CA ARG A 166 -6.49 -5.24 3.48
C ARG A 166 -6.00 -4.84 4.85
N VAL A 167 -6.74 -3.97 5.50
CA VAL A 167 -6.47 -3.49 6.85
C VAL A 167 -7.75 -3.55 7.67
N VAL A 168 -7.68 -4.19 8.82
CA VAL A 168 -8.70 -4.07 9.86
C VAL A 168 -8.26 -2.96 10.81
N VAL A 169 -9.13 -2.00 11.00
CA VAL A 169 -8.95 -0.89 11.94
C VAL A 169 -9.77 -1.16 13.19
N ILE A 170 -9.13 -1.11 14.36
CA ILE A 170 -9.77 -1.14 15.66
C ILE A 170 -9.57 0.24 16.28
N ALA A 171 -10.63 1.04 16.36
CA ALA A 171 -10.58 2.38 16.92
C ALA A 171 -11.20 2.39 18.31
N THR A 172 -10.43 2.85 19.29
CA THR A 172 -10.87 3.11 20.67
C THR A 172 -10.78 4.61 20.97
N PRO A 173 -11.40 5.10 22.05
CA PRO A 173 -11.26 6.50 22.45
C PRO A 173 -9.82 6.98 22.68
N ASP A 174 -8.91 6.05 22.97
CA ASP A 174 -7.53 6.38 23.31
C ASP A 174 -6.53 6.07 22.18
N LYS A 175 -6.85 5.11 21.30
CA LYS A 175 -5.91 4.61 20.30
C LYS A 175 -6.58 3.90 19.14
N ALA A 176 -5.98 4.02 17.94
CA ALA A 176 -6.31 3.18 16.80
C ALA A 176 -5.24 2.09 16.59
N TYR A 177 -5.69 0.88 16.24
CA TYR A 177 -4.85 -0.26 15.88
C TYR A 177 -5.13 -0.64 14.43
N TYR A 178 -4.07 -0.97 13.70
CA TYR A 178 -4.12 -1.36 12.30
C TYR A 178 -3.60 -2.78 12.15
N GLN A 179 -4.44 -3.67 11.69
CA GLN A 179 -4.11 -5.07 11.53
C GLN A 179 -4.13 -5.46 10.06
N SER A 180 -3.05 -6.05 9.57
CA SER A 180 -2.98 -6.60 8.21
C SER A 180 -3.78 -7.89 8.07
N ARG A 181 -3.99 -8.34 6.83
CA ARG A 181 -4.63 -9.63 6.52
C ARG A 181 -3.96 -10.83 7.21
N SER A 182 -2.65 -10.77 7.45
CA SER A 182 -1.88 -11.80 8.15
C SER A 182 -1.84 -11.62 9.66
N THR A 183 -2.77 -10.86 10.23
CA THR A 183 -2.91 -10.52 11.65
C THR A 183 -1.79 -9.68 12.26
N ASN A 184 -0.76 -9.33 11.50
CA ASN A 184 0.31 -8.47 11.99
C ASN A 184 -0.23 -7.06 12.27
N LEU A 185 0.07 -6.55 13.45
CA LEU A 185 -0.21 -5.15 13.78
C LEU A 185 0.75 -4.23 13.02
N ARG A 186 0.24 -3.09 12.62
CA ARG A 186 0.94 -2.08 11.85
C ARG A 186 0.73 -0.71 12.47
N GLN A 187 1.64 0.20 12.22
CA GLN A 187 1.47 1.61 12.57
C GLN A 187 0.90 2.36 11.35
N GLN A 188 -0.12 3.19 11.57
CA GLN A 188 -0.60 4.10 10.54
C GLN A 188 0.41 5.25 10.36
N ALA A 189 0.62 5.62 9.11
CA ALA A 189 1.52 6.70 8.74
C ALA A 189 0.88 8.09 8.80
N SER A 190 -0.44 8.18 8.73
CA SER A 190 -1.16 9.46 8.71
C SER A 190 -1.72 9.80 10.09
N VAL A 191 -1.20 10.88 10.66
CA VAL A 191 -1.71 11.44 11.93
C VAL A 191 -3.17 11.88 11.80
N GLU A 192 -3.59 12.32 10.63
CA GLU A 192 -4.97 12.73 10.37
C GLU A 192 -5.93 11.54 10.44
N ILE A 193 -5.56 10.40 9.82
CA ILE A 193 -6.36 9.18 9.89
C ILE A 193 -6.46 8.71 11.34
N ASP A 194 -5.34 8.63 12.07
CA ASP A 194 -5.31 8.23 13.47
C ASP A 194 -6.22 9.11 14.33
N ARG A 195 -6.06 10.43 14.23
CA ARG A 195 -6.84 11.37 15.02
C ARG A 195 -8.33 11.28 14.69
N THR A 196 -8.70 11.22 13.41
CA THR A 196 -10.10 11.13 12.99
C THR A 196 -10.77 9.87 13.55
N LEU A 197 -10.06 8.73 13.55
CA LEU A 197 -10.55 7.48 14.13
C LEU A 197 -10.73 7.58 15.65
N ILE A 198 -9.75 8.10 16.38
CA ILE A 198 -9.76 8.23 17.83
C ILE A 198 -10.85 9.23 18.25
N ASP A 199 -10.91 10.42 17.61
CA ASP A 199 -11.92 11.45 17.90
C ASP A 199 -13.35 10.95 17.61
N THR A 200 -13.51 10.09 16.60
CA THR A 200 -14.79 9.46 16.32
C THR A 200 -15.13 8.42 17.37
N ALA A 201 -14.18 7.54 17.73
CA ALA A 201 -14.38 6.53 18.77
C ALA A 201 -14.69 7.16 20.15
N ALA A 202 -14.10 8.32 20.46
CA ALA A 202 -14.44 9.06 21.68
C ALA A 202 -15.91 9.51 21.74
N LYS A 203 -16.56 9.70 20.58
CA LYS A 203 -17.97 10.13 20.49
C LYS A 203 -18.96 8.96 20.44
N ILE A 204 -18.62 7.89 19.74
CA ILE A 204 -19.57 6.79 19.46
C ILE A 204 -19.18 5.45 20.10
N GLY A 205 -18.08 5.41 20.88
CA GLY A 205 -17.50 4.20 21.46
C GLY A 205 -16.58 3.47 20.50
N THR A 206 -15.96 2.39 20.99
CA THR A 206 -15.08 1.52 20.21
C THR A 206 -15.79 0.91 19.01
N PHE A 207 -15.11 0.89 17.87
CA PHE A 207 -15.59 0.23 16.65
C PHE A 207 -14.46 -0.49 15.91
N ILE A 208 -14.84 -1.49 15.10
CA ILE A 208 -13.90 -2.24 14.24
C ILE A 208 -14.39 -2.17 12.81
N LEU A 209 -13.53 -1.69 11.92
CA LEU A 209 -13.78 -1.60 10.49
C LEU A 209 -12.89 -2.57 9.73
N ASP A 210 -13.48 -3.26 8.77
CA ASP A 210 -12.79 -4.09 7.81
C ASP A 210 -12.79 -3.39 6.44
N GLY A 211 -11.62 -3.10 5.90
CA GLY A 211 -11.48 -2.25 4.72
C GLY A 211 -10.19 -2.48 3.96
N GLU A 212 -9.99 -1.67 2.96
CA GLU A 212 -8.79 -1.66 2.11
C GLU A 212 -8.10 -0.31 2.20
N LEU A 213 -6.82 -0.32 2.48
CA LEU A 213 -5.98 0.87 2.35
C LEU A 213 -5.37 0.90 0.96
N TYR A 214 -5.68 1.91 0.18
CA TYR A 214 -5.17 2.08 -1.17
C TYR A 214 -4.78 3.52 -1.44
N TYR A 215 -4.05 3.73 -2.54
CA TYR A 215 -3.61 5.03 -2.98
C TYR A 215 -4.39 5.43 -4.23
N LYS A 216 -4.87 6.67 -4.25
CA LYS A 216 -5.55 7.22 -5.41
C LYS A 216 -4.65 8.28 -6.06
N SER A 217 -4.26 8.06 -7.30
CA SER A 217 -3.46 9.04 -8.04
C SER A 217 -4.27 10.29 -8.39
N CYS A 218 -3.59 11.34 -8.84
CA CYS A 218 -4.25 12.55 -9.34
C CYS A 218 -5.15 12.29 -10.57
N THR A 219 -4.90 11.18 -11.29
CA THR A 219 -5.74 10.71 -12.41
C THR A 219 -6.92 9.84 -11.97
N GLY A 220 -7.04 9.58 -10.67
CA GLY A 220 -8.07 8.71 -10.10
C GLY A 220 -7.74 7.22 -10.14
N SER A 221 -6.60 6.81 -10.72
CA SER A 221 -6.16 5.42 -10.70
C SER A 221 -5.81 4.96 -9.28
N GLU A 222 -6.16 3.72 -8.96
CA GLU A 222 -5.86 3.11 -7.66
C GLU A 222 -4.52 2.37 -7.72
N HIS A 223 -3.66 2.58 -6.72
CA HIS A 223 -2.33 1.98 -6.68
C HIS A 223 -2.03 1.33 -5.34
N ARG A 224 -1.74 0.03 -5.38
CA ARG A 224 -1.31 -0.75 -4.23
C ARG A 224 0.05 -0.31 -3.69
N THR A 225 0.98 0.04 -4.57
CA THR A 225 2.35 0.40 -4.17
C THR A 225 2.37 1.59 -3.22
N GLY A 226 1.53 2.60 -3.45
CA GLY A 226 1.36 3.73 -2.54
C GLY A 226 0.77 3.32 -1.20
N ALA A 227 -0.22 2.42 -1.20
CA ALA A 227 -0.85 1.91 0.02
C ALA A 227 0.10 1.06 0.87
N GLN A 228 1.03 0.33 0.29
CA GLN A 228 2.04 -0.43 1.04
C GLN A 228 2.92 0.47 1.90
N ALA A 229 3.16 1.68 1.46
CA ALA A 229 3.95 2.65 2.20
C ALA A 229 3.16 3.37 3.31
N ALA A 230 1.82 3.35 3.27
CA ALA A 230 0.97 4.03 4.25
C ALA A 230 0.88 3.32 5.61
N THR A 231 1.30 2.06 5.68
CA THR A 231 1.38 1.31 6.95
C THR A 231 2.74 0.64 7.09
N VAL A 232 3.33 0.67 8.27
CA VAL A 232 4.59 0.02 8.60
C VAL A 232 4.41 -1.00 9.71
N ASN A 233 5.37 -1.91 9.87
CA ASN A 233 5.40 -2.78 11.04
C ASN A 233 5.65 -1.93 12.29
N ILE A 234 4.95 -2.25 13.38
CA ILE A 234 5.14 -1.57 14.68
C ILE A 234 6.60 -1.60 15.11
N GLU A 235 7.29 -2.71 14.87
CA GLU A 235 8.71 -2.91 15.20
C GLU A 235 9.66 -1.97 14.45
N SER A 236 9.30 -1.50 13.25
CA SER A 236 10.15 -0.60 12.47
C SER A 236 10.10 0.85 12.92
N GLY A 237 9.05 1.24 13.65
CA GLY A 237 8.97 2.54 14.35
C GLY A 237 8.82 3.80 13.48
N PHE A 238 8.90 3.69 12.15
CA PHE A 238 8.89 4.86 11.26
C PHE A 238 7.68 4.84 10.34
N PRO A 239 6.77 5.82 10.48
CA PRO A 239 5.65 5.96 9.58
C PRO A 239 6.11 6.46 8.21
N THR A 240 5.53 5.87 7.17
CA THR A 240 5.65 6.36 5.80
C THR A 240 4.44 7.23 5.50
N ILE A 241 4.66 8.49 5.26
CA ILE A 241 3.58 9.42 4.95
C ILE A 241 3.12 9.23 3.51
N GLN A 242 1.85 8.89 3.33
CA GLN A 242 1.19 8.81 2.04
C GLN A 242 -0.03 9.73 2.03
N PRO A 243 0.11 10.96 1.56
CA PRO A 243 -0.93 11.99 1.65
C PRO A 243 -2.22 11.64 0.88
N ASN A 244 -2.12 10.75 -0.10
CA ASN A 244 -3.25 10.32 -0.93
C ASN A 244 -3.72 8.89 -0.60
N ALA A 245 -3.33 8.34 0.55
CA ALA A 245 -3.85 7.06 1.00
C ALA A 245 -5.30 7.24 1.43
N ILE A 246 -6.15 6.33 0.98
CA ILE A 246 -7.58 6.28 1.29
C ILE A 246 -7.88 4.96 1.98
N TYR A 247 -8.62 5.02 3.06
CA TYR A 247 -9.17 3.83 3.69
C TYR A 247 -10.61 3.61 3.22
N GLY A 248 -10.79 2.67 2.31
CA GLY A 248 -12.09 2.24 1.81
C GLY A 248 -12.72 1.22 2.75
N ILE A 249 -13.87 1.57 3.32
CA ILE A 249 -14.57 0.80 4.36
C ILE A 249 -15.55 -0.13 3.67
N PHE A 250 -15.41 -1.44 3.92
CA PHE A 250 -16.34 -2.46 3.42
C PHE A 250 -17.48 -2.72 4.40
N LYS A 251 -17.16 -2.86 5.68
CA LYS A 251 -18.09 -3.25 6.74
C LYS A 251 -17.54 -2.93 8.13
N SER A 252 -18.41 -3.06 9.15
CA SER A 252 -18.00 -3.06 10.55
C SER A 252 -18.09 -4.47 11.15
N LEU A 253 -17.15 -4.81 12.03
CA LEU A 253 -17.15 -6.09 12.77
C LEU A 253 -17.54 -5.91 14.24
N PHE A 254 -17.46 -4.69 14.76
CA PHE A 254 -17.88 -4.33 16.10
C PHE A 254 -18.38 -2.90 16.11
N PHE A 255 -19.57 -2.66 16.64
CA PHE A 255 -20.17 -1.33 16.68
C PHE A 255 -21.23 -1.23 17.78
N LYS A 256 -21.29 -0.07 18.46
CA LYS A 256 -22.25 0.19 19.54
C LYS A 256 -22.27 -0.91 20.62
N GLY A 257 -21.07 -1.41 20.97
CA GLY A 257 -20.91 -2.47 21.99
C GLY A 257 -21.27 -3.88 21.52
N ASN A 258 -21.59 -4.08 20.23
CA ASN A 258 -22.03 -5.37 19.70
C ASN A 258 -20.98 -6.00 18.80
N ASP A 259 -20.73 -7.29 19.01
CA ASP A 259 -20.02 -8.14 18.06
C ASP A 259 -20.93 -8.43 16.86
N LEU A 260 -20.50 -7.98 15.68
CA LEU A 260 -21.23 -8.15 14.43
C LEU A 260 -20.77 -9.36 13.61
N THR A 261 -19.83 -10.16 14.10
CA THR A 261 -19.36 -11.34 13.36
C THR A 261 -20.45 -12.43 13.21
N PRO A 262 -21.36 -12.65 14.17
CA PRO A 262 -22.41 -13.66 14.02
C PRO A 262 -23.64 -13.21 13.21
N VAL A 263 -23.78 -11.88 12.92
CA VAL A 263 -24.94 -11.38 12.17
C VAL A 263 -24.73 -11.47 10.66
N ALA A 264 -25.77 -11.16 9.88
CA ALA A 264 -25.70 -11.18 8.42
C ALA A 264 -24.70 -10.16 7.86
N GLU A 265 -24.13 -10.44 6.70
CA GLU A 265 -23.20 -9.50 6.02
C GLU A 265 -23.87 -8.17 5.71
N SER A 266 -25.15 -8.18 5.36
CA SER A 266 -25.94 -6.97 5.13
C SER A 266 -25.97 -6.02 6.32
N GLU A 267 -26.04 -6.56 7.55
CA GLU A 267 -26.00 -5.76 8.77
C GLU A 267 -24.60 -5.22 9.07
N ARG A 268 -23.56 -6.01 8.81
CA ARG A 268 -22.17 -5.57 8.93
C ARG A 268 -21.84 -4.45 7.94
N ILE A 269 -22.33 -4.57 6.69
CA ILE A 269 -22.21 -3.52 5.68
C ILE A 269 -22.93 -2.25 6.12
N ALA A 270 -24.18 -2.37 6.61
CA ALA A 270 -24.96 -1.22 7.09
C ALA A 270 -24.24 -0.50 8.25
N ALA A 271 -23.71 -1.22 9.21
CA ALA A 271 -22.91 -0.64 10.30
C ALA A 271 -21.62 0.00 9.79
N GLY A 272 -20.98 -0.61 8.80
CA GLY A 272 -19.79 -0.02 8.12
C GLY A 272 -20.11 1.27 7.38
N VAL A 273 -21.27 1.36 6.74
CA VAL A 273 -21.76 2.58 6.08
C VAL A 273 -22.00 3.68 7.12
N GLU A 274 -22.69 3.38 8.23
CA GLU A 274 -22.98 4.36 9.28
C GLU A 274 -21.69 5.01 9.83
N VAL A 275 -20.72 4.20 10.22
CA VAL A 275 -19.42 4.71 10.73
C VAL A 275 -18.62 5.37 9.62
N GLY A 276 -18.63 4.78 8.43
CA GLY A 276 -17.84 5.26 7.29
C GLY A 276 -18.28 6.63 6.79
N GLU A 277 -19.59 6.91 6.77
CA GLU A 277 -20.12 8.23 6.43
C GLU A 277 -19.72 9.30 7.46
N MET A 278 -19.72 8.97 8.75
CA MET A 278 -19.22 9.87 9.79
C MET A 278 -17.74 10.22 9.55
N LEU A 279 -16.91 9.22 9.24
CA LEU A 279 -15.48 9.41 8.98
C LEU A 279 -15.23 10.18 7.69
N ALA A 280 -15.94 9.86 6.60
CA ALA A 280 -15.81 10.53 5.30
C ALA A 280 -16.23 12.01 5.36
N ASN A 281 -17.19 12.35 6.20
CA ASN A 281 -17.58 13.76 6.45
C ASN A 281 -16.51 14.55 7.23
N LEU A 282 -15.64 13.86 7.97
CA LEU A 282 -14.57 14.48 8.76
C LEU A 282 -13.25 14.56 7.98
N SER A 283 -12.96 13.58 7.11
CA SER A 283 -11.71 13.53 6.37
C SER A 283 -11.88 12.83 5.01
N PRO A 284 -11.34 13.40 3.91
CA PRO A 284 -11.33 12.77 2.59
C PRO A 284 -10.45 11.52 2.52
N ALA A 285 -9.71 11.19 3.57
CA ALA A 285 -8.93 9.95 3.66
C ALA A 285 -9.81 8.71 3.93
N PHE A 286 -11.11 8.88 4.10
CA PHE A 286 -12.06 7.79 4.29
C PHE A 286 -13.10 7.76 3.17
N GLU A 287 -13.46 6.57 2.76
CA GLU A 287 -14.46 6.32 1.73
C GLU A 287 -15.29 5.09 2.12
N VAL A 288 -16.60 5.17 1.96
CA VAL A 288 -17.46 3.98 2.03
C VAL A 288 -17.44 3.29 0.67
N VAL A 289 -17.01 2.04 0.63
CA VAL A 289 -17.01 1.27 -0.61
C VAL A 289 -18.45 0.95 -1.01
N PRO A 290 -18.90 1.36 -2.21
CA PRO A 290 -20.29 1.17 -2.61
C PRO A 290 -20.64 -0.31 -2.74
N THR A 291 -21.87 -0.65 -2.36
CA THR A 291 -22.42 -2.01 -2.46
C THR A 291 -23.62 -2.03 -3.41
N PHE A 292 -23.53 -2.88 -4.41
CA PHE A 292 -24.49 -3.05 -5.51
C PHE A 292 -25.34 -4.30 -5.24
N ARG A 293 -26.66 -4.16 -5.18
CA ARG A 293 -27.57 -5.19 -4.64
C ARG A 293 -28.43 -5.82 -5.72
N THR A 294 -29.00 -5.01 -6.59
CA THR A 294 -29.86 -5.48 -7.67
C THR A 294 -29.07 -5.90 -8.90
N THR A 295 -29.63 -6.74 -9.76
CA THR A 295 -29.02 -7.15 -11.03
C THR A 295 -28.60 -5.94 -11.87
N ALA A 296 -29.46 -4.92 -11.97
CA ALA A 296 -29.16 -3.71 -12.72
C ALA A 296 -27.96 -2.95 -12.14
N GLU A 297 -27.91 -2.76 -10.82
CA GLU A 297 -26.77 -2.12 -10.14
C GLU A 297 -25.48 -2.93 -10.33
N LYS A 298 -25.54 -4.24 -10.18
CA LYS A 298 -24.38 -5.14 -10.35
C LYS A 298 -23.84 -5.12 -11.78
N LEU A 299 -24.73 -4.99 -12.77
CA LEU A 299 -24.32 -4.82 -14.16
C LEU A 299 -23.62 -3.47 -14.38
N VAL A 300 -24.09 -2.40 -13.73
CA VAL A 300 -23.40 -1.09 -13.74
C VAL A 300 -22.00 -1.21 -13.13
N LEU A 301 -21.88 -1.86 -11.97
CA LEU A 301 -20.58 -2.13 -11.35
C LEU A 301 -19.64 -2.86 -12.30
N ALA A 302 -20.11 -3.96 -12.91
CA ALA A 302 -19.30 -4.78 -13.80
C ALA A 302 -18.81 -3.97 -15.02
N ASN A 303 -19.70 -3.23 -15.67
CA ASN A 303 -19.36 -2.38 -16.82
C ASN A 303 -18.36 -1.26 -16.43
N GLN A 304 -18.54 -0.65 -15.27
CA GLN A 304 -17.62 0.37 -14.78
C GLN A 304 -16.22 -0.21 -14.50
N GLN A 305 -16.15 -1.35 -13.79
CA GLN A 305 -14.87 -1.99 -13.48
C GLN A 305 -14.11 -2.36 -14.76
N GLU A 306 -14.81 -2.84 -15.79
CA GLU A 306 -14.23 -3.20 -17.08
C GLU A 306 -13.79 -1.97 -17.88
N SER A 307 -14.65 -0.98 -18.05
CA SER A 307 -14.36 0.22 -18.83
C SER A 307 -13.24 1.08 -18.25
N GLU A 308 -13.12 1.11 -16.91
CA GLU A 308 -12.07 1.82 -16.20
C GLU A 308 -10.80 0.96 -15.98
N ASN A 309 -10.76 -0.26 -16.52
CA ASN A 309 -9.65 -1.19 -16.39
C ASN A 309 -9.25 -1.43 -14.92
N ARG A 310 -10.25 -1.62 -14.05
CA ARG A 310 -10.09 -1.90 -12.62
C ARG A 310 -9.79 -3.38 -12.36
N GLU A 311 -9.46 -3.73 -11.10
CA GLU A 311 -9.06 -5.10 -10.73
C GLU A 311 -10.18 -6.14 -10.88
N GLY A 312 -11.45 -5.73 -10.77
CA GLY A 312 -12.63 -6.60 -10.84
C GLY A 312 -13.62 -6.36 -9.71
N GLU A 313 -14.36 -7.40 -9.32
CA GLU A 313 -15.38 -7.33 -8.30
C GLU A 313 -15.14 -8.34 -7.17
N VAL A 314 -15.72 -8.02 -6.01
CA VAL A 314 -15.94 -8.94 -4.89
C VAL A 314 -17.45 -9.14 -4.74
N TRP A 315 -17.87 -10.40 -4.76
CA TRP A 315 -19.25 -10.83 -4.55
C TRP A 315 -19.36 -11.46 -3.18
N VAL A 316 -20.34 -11.05 -2.39
CA VAL A 316 -20.52 -11.53 -1.02
C VAL A 316 -21.95 -11.97 -0.79
N LEU A 317 -22.15 -13.12 -0.16
CA LEU A 317 -23.47 -13.57 0.28
C LEU A 317 -23.99 -12.62 1.36
N HIS A 318 -25.09 -11.90 1.08
CA HIS A 318 -25.57 -10.83 1.95
C HIS A 318 -26.11 -11.35 3.32
N ASN A 319 -26.45 -12.63 3.42
CA ASN A 319 -26.99 -13.28 4.61
C ASN A 319 -25.95 -14.15 5.37
N CYS A 320 -24.67 -14.17 4.95
CA CYS A 320 -23.67 -14.99 5.61
C CYS A 320 -23.15 -14.37 6.90
N GLN A 321 -22.71 -15.22 7.82
CA GLN A 321 -21.92 -14.82 8.99
C GLN A 321 -20.46 -14.53 8.58
N TYR A 322 -19.73 -13.81 9.42
CA TYR A 322 -18.31 -13.55 9.18
C TYR A 322 -17.47 -14.79 9.50
N VAL A 323 -16.92 -15.39 8.47
CA VAL A 323 -16.07 -16.59 8.59
C VAL A 323 -14.64 -16.21 8.27
N GLY A 324 -13.72 -16.33 9.24
CA GLY A 324 -12.32 -16.04 9.04
C GLY A 324 -11.66 -16.99 8.02
N GLY A 325 -10.79 -16.45 7.19
CA GLY A 325 -10.08 -17.20 6.15
C GLY A 325 -10.86 -17.35 4.85
N LYS A 326 -10.55 -18.44 4.11
CA LYS A 326 -11.19 -18.79 2.84
C LYS A 326 -12.13 -19.96 3.03
N ASP A 327 -13.39 -19.80 2.66
CA ASP A 327 -14.34 -20.91 2.62
C ASP A 327 -14.62 -21.31 1.16
N VAL A 328 -13.96 -22.37 0.71
CA VAL A 328 -14.08 -22.94 -0.64
C VAL A 328 -15.25 -23.92 -0.79
N LYS A 329 -16.05 -24.12 0.27
CA LYS A 329 -17.23 -25.00 0.24
C LYS A 329 -18.52 -24.19 0.11
N LYS A 330 -18.64 -23.12 0.89
CA LYS A 330 -19.85 -22.27 0.93
C LYS A 330 -19.73 -21.02 0.05
N TYR A 331 -18.52 -20.65 -0.35
CA TYR A 331 -18.24 -19.46 -1.17
C TYR A 331 -18.90 -18.17 -0.65
N PRO A 332 -18.81 -17.86 0.66
CA PRO A 332 -19.50 -16.69 1.21
C PRO A 332 -18.96 -15.39 0.65
N MET A 333 -17.72 -15.40 0.15
CA MET A 333 -17.09 -14.29 -0.54
C MET A 333 -16.24 -14.81 -1.69
N VAL A 334 -16.50 -14.33 -2.89
CA VAL A 334 -15.74 -14.68 -4.11
C VAL A 334 -15.28 -13.42 -4.82
N ARG A 335 -14.31 -13.56 -5.71
CA ARG A 335 -13.83 -12.47 -6.56
C ARG A 335 -13.80 -12.90 -8.00
N THR A 336 -14.20 -11.98 -8.87
CA THR A 336 -13.93 -12.01 -10.30
C THR A 336 -12.86 -10.96 -10.61
N LYS A 337 -11.97 -11.28 -11.53
CA LYS A 337 -10.88 -10.40 -11.94
C LYS A 337 -10.90 -10.22 -13.43
N TYR A 338 -10.70 -8.98 -13.88
CA TYR A 338 -10.45 -8.72 -15.28
C TYR A 338 -9.02 -9.12 -15.61
N CYS A 339 -8.88 -9.87 -16.68
CA CYS A 339 -7.60 -10.30 -17.18
C CYS A 339 -7.56 -10.12 -18.70
N GLN A 340 -6.45 -9.61 -19.18
CA GLN A 340 -6.13 -9.51 -20.60
C GLN A 340 -5.05 -10.52 -20.95
N GLU A 341 -5.14 -11.12 -22.13
CA GLU A 341 -4.13 -12.03 -22.65
C GLU A 341 -3.28 -11.30 -23.69
N HIS A 342 -1.99 -11.54 -23.64
CA HIS A 342 -1.02 -10.89 -24.49
C HIS A 342 -0.06 -11.93 -25.05
N ASP A 343 0.17 -11.90 -26.35
CA ASP A 343 1.24 -12.65 -27.01
C ASP A 343 2.51 -11.81 -27.02
N LEU A 344 3.54 -12.23 -26.28
CA LEU A 344 4.72 -11.45 -26.00
C LEU A 344 6.00 -12.21 -26.31
N PHE A 345 7.01 -11.50 -26.79
CA PHE A 345 8.35 -12.03 -26.99
C PHE A 345 9.17 -11.98 -25.70
N ILE A 346 9.92 -13.05 -25.42
CA ILE A 346 10.91 -13.05 -24.35
C ILE A 346 12.16 -12.33 -24.86
N VAL A 347 12.54 -11.26 -24.16
CA VAL A 347 13.71 -10.42 -24.50
C VAL A 347 14.81 -10.48 -23.46
N GLY A 348 14.66 -11.28 -22.44
CA GLY A 348 15.68 -11.51 -21.42
C GLY A 348 15.23 -12.45 -20.32
N LEU A 349 16.19 -13.08 -19.64
CA LEU A 349 16.00 -13.88 -18.45
C LEU A 349 16.60 -13.15 -17.25
N THR A 350 15.92 -13.21 -16.10
CA THR A 350 16.42 -12.62 -14.86
C THR A 350 17.07 -13.69 -14.01
N ALA A 351 18.30 -13.47 -13.57
CA ALA A 351 19.04 -14.42 -12.74
C ALA A 351 18.28 -14.82 -11.47
N THR A 352 18.48 -16.04 -11.03
CA THR A 352 17.89 -16.59 -9.82
C THR A 352 18.96 -16.97 -8.81
N LYS A 353 18.59 -16.95 -7.51
CA LYS A 353 19.41 -17.50 -6.42
C LYS A 353 18.96 -18.90 -6.00
N VAL A 354 17.91 -19.43 -6.60
CA VAL A 354 17.33 -20.72 -6.26
C VAL A 354 18.02 -21.81 -7.08
N ALA A 355 18.65 -22.77 -6.42
CA ALA A 355 19.32 -23.89 -7.06
C ALA A 355 18.34 -24.70 -7.91
N GLY A 356 18.78 -25.13 -9.10
CA GLY A 356 17.96 -25.92 -10.04
C GLY A 356 16.92 -25.14 -10.84
N ARG A 357 16.76 -23.84 -10.57
CA ARG A 357 15.85 -22.97 -11.33
C ARG A 357 16.65 -22.15 -12.35
N PRO A 358 16.30 -22.17 -13.65
CA PRO A 358 17.11 -21.51 -14.68
C PRO A 358 17.01 -19.98 -14.66
N PHE A 359 15.88 -19.42 -14.20
CA PHE A 359 15.67 -17.97 -14.07
C PHE A 359 14.65 -17.65 -12.95
N SER A 360 14.59 -16.42 -12.51
CA SER A 360 13.55 -15.94 -11.56
C SER A 360 12.33 -15.40 -12.28
N ALA A 361 12.51 -14.73 -13.41
CA ALA A 361 11.46 -14.16 -14.26
C ALA A 361 11.97 -14.01 -15.70
N VAL A 362 11.05 -13.92 -16.65
CA VAL A 362 11.36 -13.54 -18.05
C VAL A 362 11.02 -12.05 -18.25
N LYS A 363 11.88 -11.33 -18.96
CA LYS A 363 11.59 -9.97 -19.46
C LYS A 363 10.83 -10.14 -20.77
N VAL A 364 9.71 -9.41 -20.91
CA VAL A 364 8.84 -9.54 -22.07
C VAL A 364 8.64 -8.23 -22.78
N ALA A 365 8.45 -8.31 -24.11
CA ALA A 365 8.21 -7.20 -24.99
C ALA A 365 7.04 -7.48 -25.93
N GLN A 366 6.27 -6.45 -26.24
CA GLN A 366 5.23 -6.47 -27.27
C GLN A 366 5.84 -5.98 -28.59
N GLU A 367 5.45 -6.60 -29.69
CA GLU A 367 5.80 -6.10 -31.02
C GLU A 367 4.81 -5.01 -31.42
N ILE A 368 5.32 -3.82 -31.66
CA ILE A 368 4.56 -2.64 -32.12
C ILE A 368 5.31 -2.07 -33.32
N ASP A 369 4.67 -2.02 -34.47
CA ASP A 369 5.24 -1.49 -35.72
C ASP A 369 6.61 -2.14 -36.05
N GLY A 370 6.72 -3.46 -35.86
CA GLY A 370 7.94 -4.25 -36.13
C GLY A 370 9.07 -4.02 -35.11
N LYS A 371 8.81 -3.33 -34.00
CA LYS A 371 9.78 -3.10 -32.92
C LYS A 371 9.33 -3.78 -31.63
N LEU A 372 10.27 -4.40 -30.92
CA LEU A 372 10.02 -4.97 -29.62
C LEU A 372 10.08 -3.90 -28.52
N VAL A 373 8.92 -3.57 -27.98
CA VAL A 373 8.75 -2.58 -26.88
C VAL A 373 8.65 -3.32 -25.55
N PRO A 374 9.57 -3.15 -24.59
CA PRO A 374 9.53 -3.83 -23.31
C PRO A 374 8.30 -3.45 -22.49
N VAL A 375 7.47 -4.43 -22.12
CA VAL A 375 6.24 -4.24 -21.34
C VAL A 375 6.28 -4.78 -19.92
N GLY A 376 7.40 -5.39 -19.49
CA GLY A 376 7.57 -5.80 -18.10
C GLY A 376 8.29 -7.12 -17.91
N THR A 377 7.97 -7.79 -16.79
CA THR A 377 8.53 -9.10 -16.42
C THR A 377 7.43 -10.03 -15.95
N VAL A 378 7.60 -11.33 -16.24
CA VAL A 378 6.71 -12.41 -15.82
C VAL A 378 7.50 -13.38 -14.96
N GLY A 379 7.14 -13.51 -13.68
CA GLY A 379 7.84 -14.36 -12.70
C GLY A 379 7.02 -15.53 -12.17
N THR A 380 5.76 -15.67 -12.61
CA THR A 380 4.82 -16.68 -12.10
C THR A 380 4.08 -17.38 -13.23
N GLY A 381 3.52 -18.53 -12.93
CA GLY A 381 2.73 -19.31 -13.88
C GLY A 381 3.49 -20.45 -14.53
N PHE A 382 4.79 -20.49 -14.44
CA PHE A 382 5.64 -21.53 -15.03
C PHE A 382 5.71 -22.78 -14.15
N SER A 383 5.65 -23.94 -14.76
CA SER A 383 6.14 -25.21 -14.18
C SER A 383 7.68 -25.28 -14.28
N GLY A 384 8.28 -26.23 -13.58
CA GLY A 384 9.72 -26.47 -13.67
C GLY A 384 10.17 -26.85 -15.08
N GLU A 385 9.39 -27.66 -15.78
CA GLU A 385 9.65 -28.11 -17.14
C GLU A 385 9.57 -26.96 -18.16
N GLU A 386 8.53 -26.11 -18.04
CA GLU A 386 8.37 -24.94 -18.90
C GLU A 386 9.52 -23.94 -18.71
N MET A 387 10.02 -23.80 -17.48
CA MET A 387 11.18 -22.93 -17.23
C MET A 387 12.45 -23.45 -17.91
N GLN A 388 12.69 -24.76 -17.88
CA GLN A 388 13.84 -25.38 -18.54
C GLN A 388 13.71 -25.22 -20.07
N GLU A 389 12.53 -25.47 -20.61
CA GLU A 389 12.29 -25.31 -22.04
C GLU A 389 12.43 -23.86 -22.52
N ILE A 390 11.93 -22.88 -21.75
CA ILE A 390 12.14 -21.45 -22.05
C ILE A 390 13.63 -21.12 -22.08
N ALA A 391 14.39 -21.57 -21.09
CA ALA A 391 15.83 -21.34 -21.03
C ALA A 391 16.53 -21.90 -22.25
N ARG A 392 16.23 -23.16 -22.61
CA ARG A 392 16.79 -23.84 -23.78
C ARG A 392 16.47 -23.13 -25.09
N LEU A 393 15.21 -22.74 -25.30
CA LEU A 393 14.76 -22.02 -26.50
C LEU A 393 15.39 -20.63 -26.59
N TYR A 394 15.46 -19.93 -25.47
CA TYR A 394 16.04 -18.60 -25.42
C TYR A 394 17.55 -18.61 -25.68
N GLU A 395 18.31 -19.63 -25.19
CA GLU A 395 19.73 -19.80 -25.48
C GLU A 395 19.98 -20.11 -26.96
N ALA A 396 19.10 -20.94 -27.56
CA ALA A 396 19.21 -21.30 -28.97
C ALA A 396 18.94 -20.10 -29.91
N ASN A 397 17.92 -19.28 -29.59
CA ASN A 397 17.57 -18.12 -30.40
C ASN A 397 16.92 -17.03 -29.54
N PRO A 398 17.71 -16.11 -28.97
CA PRO A 398 17.17 -15.00 -28.20
C PRO A 398 16.17 -14.17 -29.01
N LYS A 399 15.06 -13.76 -28.40
CA LYS A 399 13.96 -12.99 -29.00
C LYS A 399 13.08 -13.72 -30.01
N SER A 400 13.24 -15.01 -30.21
CA SER A 400 12.32 -15.82 -31.03
C SER A 400 11.21 -16.48 -30.20
N VAL A 401 11.40 -16.58 -28.89
CA VAL A 401 10.46 -17.26 -27.99
C VAL A 401 9.28 -16.36 -27.72
N LYS A 402 8.11 -16.82 -28.15
CA LYS A 402 6.82 -16.12 -27.94
C LYS A 402 5.98 -16.88 -26.93
N ILE A 403 5.39 -16.18 -26.01
CA ILE A 403 4.57 -16.75 -24.93
C ILE A 403 3.28 -15.99 -24.77
N LYS A 404 2.23 -16.68 -24.40
CA LYS A 404 0.96 -16.07 -23.97
C LYS A 404 1.02 -15.76 -22.47
N VAL A 405 0.70 -14.54 -22.14
CA VAL A 405 0.74 -14.00 -20.77
C VAL A 405 -0.62 -13.43 -20.44
N ARG A 406 -1.14 -13.78 -19.28
CA ARG A 406 -2.34 -13.15 -18.71
C ARG A 406 -1.92 -12.08 -17.73
N SER A 407 -2.49 -10.87 -17.85
CA SER A 407 -2.27 -9.75 -16.93
C SER A 407 -3.59 -9.11 -16.51
N GLN A 408 -3.55 -8.28 -15.47
CA GLN A 408 -4.69 -7.45 -15.05
C GLN A 408 -4.70 -6.09 -15.79
N GLY A 409 -4.10 -6.03 -16.98
CA GLY A 409 -3.95 -4.82 -17.79
C GLY A 409 -2.55 -4.22 -17.71
N LEU A 410 -2.43 -2.95 -18.11
CA LEU A 410 -1.19 -2.19 -18.09
C LEU A 410 -1.23 -1.12 -17.01
N THR A 411 -0.09 -0.87 -16.39
CA THR A 411 0.11 0.29 -15.51
C THR A 411 0.12 1.59 -16.33
N GLU A 412 0.02 2.75 -15.67
CA GLU A 412 0.16 4.07 -16.33
C GLU A 412 1.46 4.22 -17.12
N SER A 413 2.53 3.51 -16.71
CA SER A 413 3.80 3.47 -17.42
C SER A 413 3.87 2.45 -18.55
N GLY A 414 2.73 1.84 -18.94
CA GLY A 414 2.64 0.85 -20.01
C GLY A 414 3.28 -0.51 -19.67
N LYS A 415 3.38 -0.85 -18.39
CA LYS A 415 3.91 -2.15 -17.94
C LYS A 415 2.77 -3.09 -17.53
N LEU A 416 2.96 -4.38 -17.80
CA LEU A 416 2.02 -5.41 -17.39
C LEU A 416 1.81 -5.42 -15.87
N TRP A 417 0.53 -5.48 -15.47
CA TRP A 417 0.14 -5.57 -14.08
C TRP A 417 -0.23 -7.02 -13.71
N HIS A 418 0.38 -7.57 -12.66
CA HIS A 418 0.15 -8.95 -12.21
C HIS A 418 0.26 -10.01 -13.32
N ALA A 419 1.31 -9.92 -14.12
CA ALA A 419 1.54 -10.80 -15.25
C ALA A 419 1.83 -12.25 -14.82
N ARG A 420 1.19 -13.21 -15.50
CA ARG A 420 1.35 -14.64 -15.31
C ARG A 420 1.49 -15.34 -16.66
N PHE A 421 2.42 -16.24 -16.76
CA PHE A 421 2.57 -17.14 -17.92
C PHE A 421 1.35 -18.07 -18.03
N LEU A 422 0.90 -18.31 -19.26
CA LEU A 422 -0.16 -19.26 -19.60
C LEU A 422 0.38 -20.43 -20.41
N GLU A 423 0.96 -20.15 -21.57
CA GLU A 423 1.40 -21.16 -22.53
C GLU A 423 2.43 -20.59 -23.52
N PHE A 424 3.05 -21.47 -24.29
CA PHE A 424 3.84 -21.09 -25.47
C PHE A 424 2.92 -20.71 -26.64
N CYS A 425 3.37 -19.74 -27.48
CA CYS A 425 2.69 -19.39 -28.73
C CYS A 425 3.32 -20.13 -29.91
#